data_df837b702e491b358e19cf34b2f86c57
#
_entry.id   df837b702e491b358e19cf34b2f86c57
#
_cell.length_a   1.000
_cell.length_b   1.000
_cell.length_c   1.000
_cell.angle_alpha   90.00
_cell.angle_beta   90.00
_cell.angle_gamma   90.00
#
_symmetry.space_group_name_H-M   'P 1'
#
loop_
_entity.id
_entity.type
_entity.pdbx_description
1 polymer ?
#
loop_
_entity_poly.entity_id
_entity_poly.type
_entity_poly.pdbx_seq_one_letter_code
_entity_poly.pdbx_strand_id
1 'polypeptide(L)'
;ESTAADAADATEATEEAPVETKDVTLKVWAPQEDQNPTDTYDKGMLAAMCDAFNEAHPEWNITYEYGVCGEDVAKDEVTKDVDAAADVYMFANDQLPILVEAGAIAELGGKNLEEVKATNSESMINTVTYEGGVYGVPYAYNGWFMYYDSSKFTEDEVKDLDVMLAKDLGDDVTNVCFQLSNSWYIPSFFYGVGGTMFGPDGTDGSVPCDFDDEKGLAVTNYLIDLAANPKFTNQANEEAGKAINLFTEGKLGAFFSGSWDREAIETALGDNFACAQLPSFKAGDYEGTMKSYAGSKAIGVNPTCENMDVAVALAVYLGNADCQKIRYEVRGVVPLDSTGIDDVMLNAITDTVNNTSVAQPLVSEMNGWWSNAEAFGKAIVAGEVNHDNAQDKLTNFIANVNAGGSLE
;
A
#
# COMPACT_ATOMS: atom_id res chain seq x y z
N GLU A 1 21.14 -71.38 -42.00
CA GLU A 1 22.29 -70.49 -41.70
C GLU A 1 21.82 -69.07 -41.75
N SER A 2 21.81 -68.45 -40.58
CA SER A 2 21.29 -67.15 -40.25
C SER A 2 22.44 -66.16 -40.25
N THR A 3 22.29 -65.05 -40.88
CA THR A 3 23.12 -63.87 -40.58
C THR A 3 22.23 -62.66 -40.22
N ALA A 4 22.35 -62.26 -38.99
CA ALA A 4 21.74 -61.05 -38.46
C ALA A 4 22.46 -59.84 -39.05
N ALA A 5 21.71 -58.86 -39.56
CA ALA A 5 22.22 -57.58 -39.93
C ALA A 5 21.88 -56.56 -38.81
N ASP A 6 22.91 -55.96 -38.35
CA ASP A 6 22.98 -54.89 -37.34
C ASP A 6 22.26 -53.63 -37.86
N ALA A 7 21.26 -53.16 -37.16
CA ALA A 7 20.63 -51.86 -37.44
C ALA A 7 21.27 -50.86 -36.47
N ALA A 8 22.14 -50.02 -36.99
CA ALA A 8 22.63 -48.85 -36.30
C ALA A 8 21.54 -47.79 -36.22
N ASP A 9 21.15 -47.51 -34.98
CA ASP A 9 20.22 -46.42 -34.61
C ASP A 9 21.02 -45.11 -34.70
N ALA A 10 20.75 -44.37 -35.76
CA ALA A 10 21.21 -42.99 -35.93
C ALA A 10 20.21 -42.05 -35.24
N THR A 11 20.47 -41.71 -34.02
CA THR A 11 19.83 -40.56 -33.37
C THR A 11 20.27 -39.29 -34.05
N GLU A 12 19.44 -38.79 -34.95
CA GLU A 12 19.52 -37.42 -35.44
C GLU A 12 19.33 -36.47 -34.27
N ALA A 13 20.40 -35.84 -33.84
CA ALA A 13 20.33 -34.63 -32.99
C ALA A 13 19.67 -33.55 -33.85
N THR A 14 18.42 -33.22 -33.57
CA THR A 14 17.79 -32.00 -34.09
C THR A 14 18.55 -30.83 -33.49
N GLU A 15 19.42 -30.21 -34.28
CA GLU A 15 19.91 -28.86 -33.98
C GLU A 15 18.66 -27.95 -33.97
N GLU A 16 18.31 -27.47 -32.75
CA GLU A 16 17.38 -26.38 -32.63
C GLU A 16 17.94 -25.19 -33.42
N ALA A 17 17.13 -24.66 -34.35
CA ALA A 17 17.50 -23.45 -35.08
C ALA A 17 17.82 -22.33 -34.07
N PRO A 18 18.89 -21.52 -34.32
CA PRO A 18 19.24 -20.44 -33.42
C PRO A 18 18.03 -19.51 -33.24
N VAL A 19 17.59 -19.34 -32.00
CA VAL A 19 16.54 -18.37 -31.65
C VAL A 19 17.06 -17.00 -32.08
N GLU A 20 16.37 -16.33 -33.02
CA GLU A 20 16.70 -14.96 -33.40
C GLU A 20 16.51 -14.09 -32.14
N THR A 21 17.61 -13.62 -31.55
CA THR A 21 17.60 -12.72 -30.41
C THR A 21 17.43 -11.28 -30.88
N LYS A 22 16.54 -10.53 -30.22
CA LYS A 22 16.36 -9.10 -30.44
C LYS A 22 17.29 -8.34 -29.49
N ASP A 23 18.15 -7.48 -30.05
CA ASP A 23 18.98 -6.55 -29.25
C ASP A 23 18.11 -5.41 -28.73
N VAL A 24 18.16 -5.18 -27.42
CA VAL A 24 17.37 -4.17 -26.71
C VAL A 24 18.28 -3.39 -25.77
N THR A 25 18.15 -2.07 -25.75
CA THR A 25 18.76 -1.22 -24.72
C THR A 25 17.63 -0.61 -23.88
N LEU A 26 17.71 -0.76 -22.57
CA LEU A 26 16.78 -0.16 -21.62
C LEU A 26 17.51 0.72 -20.61
N LYS A 27 17.01 1.95 -20.45
CA LYS A 27 17.41 2.85 -19.39
C LYS A 27 16.50 2.62 -18.19
N VAL A 28 17.08 2.26 -17.04
CA VAL A 28 16.34 1.95 -15.81
C VAL A 28 16.82 2.85 -14.67
N TRP A 29 15.90 3.59 -14.09
CA TRP A 29 16.16 4.44 -12.91
C TRP A 29 15.54 3.85 -11.66
N ALA A 30 16.34 3.79 -10.60
CA ALA A 30 15.94 3.31 -9.29
C ALA A 30 16.73 4.04 -8.19
N PRO A 31 16.31 3.96 -6.92
CA PRO A 31 17.06 4.51 -5.80
C PRO A 31 18.51 4.01 -5.76
N GLN A 32 19.39 4.83 -5.18
CA GLN A 32 20.80 4.46 -5.00
C GLN A 32 20.97 3.18 -4.20
N GLU A 33 20.11 2.97 -3.21
CA GLU A 33 20.14 1.80 -2.34
C GLU A 33 19.87 0.49 -3.08
N ASP A 34 19.12 0.54 -4.18
CA ASP A 34 18.89 -0.64 -5.06
C ASP A 34 20.12 -1.01 -5.88
N GLN A 35 21.06 -0.10 -6.02
CA GLN A 35 22.24 -0.21 -6.88
C GLN A 35 23.55 -0.36 -6.11
N ASN A 36 23.52 -0.20 -4.79
CA ASN A 36 24.71 -0.38 -3.96
C ASN A 36 25.11 -1.85 -3.91
N PRO A 37 26.41 -2.18 -4.08
CA PRO A 37 26.91 -3.52 -3.86
C PRO A 37 26.61 -4.02 -2.44
N THR A 38 26.25 -5.29 -2.34
CA THR A 38 26.08 -6.01 -1.07
C THR A 38 26.87 -7.31 -1.09
N ASP A 39 26.99 -7.98 0.03
CA ASP A 39 27.65 -9.29 0.10
C ASP A 39 26.95 -10.35 -0.78
N THR A 40 25.64 -10.23 -0.95
CA THR A 40 24.85 -11.14 -1.79
C THR A 40 24.81 -10.71 -3.24
N TYR A 41 24.80 -9.40 -3.50
CA TYR A 41 24.65 -8.81 -4.83
C TYR A 41 25.83 -7.85 -5.10
N ASP A 42 26.87 -8.33 -5.74
CA ASP A 42 28.14 -7.60 -5.99
C ASP A 42 27.96 -6.36 -6.88
N LYS A 43 26.91 -6.34 -7.70
CA LYS A 43 26.54 -5.22 -8.58
C LYS A 43 25.26 -4.48 -8.13
N GLY A 44 24.77 -4.79 -6.92
CA GLY A 44 23.50 -4.30 -6.41
C GLY A 44 22.31 -5.17 -6.79
N MET A 45 21.22 -5.08 -6.00
CA MET A 45 20.05 -5.92 -6.21
C MET A 45 19.30 -5.61 -7.51
N LEU A 46 19.30 -4.34 -7.99
CA LEU A 46 18.65 -3.98 -9.25
C LEU A 46 19.27 -4.74 -10.43
N ALA A 47 20.59 -4.74 -10.52
CA ALA A 47 21.29 -5.47 -11.58
C ALA A 47 21.02 -6.97 -11.48
N ALA A 48 20.99 -7.53 -10.27
CA ALA A 48 20.69 -8.96 -10.07
C ALA A 48 19.27 -9.32 -10.52
N MET A 49 18.28 -8.49 -10.20
CA MET A 49 16.89 -8.70 -10.65
C MET A 49 16.74 -8.58 -12.16
N CYS A 50 17.42 -7.60 -12.79
CA CYS A 50 17.43 -7.44 -14.23
C CYS A 50 18.17 -8.61 -14.95
N ASP A 51 19.25 -9.11 -14.39
CA ASP A 51 19.96 -10.27 -14.92
C ASP A 51 19.07 -11.53 -14.86
N ALA A 52 18.33 -11.72 -13.77
CA ALA A 52 17.35 -12.81 -13.66
C ALA A 52 16.21 -12.70 -14.68
N PHE A 53 15.77 -11.49 -14.98
CA PHE A 53 14.82 -11.23 -16.06
C PHE A 53 15.37 -11.65 -17.42
N ASN A 54 16.65 -11.35 -17.69
CA ASN A 54 17.30 -11.76 -18.93
C ASN A 54 17.37 -13.28 -19.06
N GLU A 55 17.65 -14.00 -17.99
CA GLU A 55 17.68 -15.47 -17.97
C GLU A 55 16.29 -16.06 -18.28
N ALA A 56 15.23 -15.40 -17.83
CA ALA A 56 13.85 -15.78 -18.10
C ALA A 56 13.39 -15.46 -19.53
N HIS A 57 14.12 -14.57 -20.23
CA HIS A 57 13.79 -14.07 -21.55
C HIS A 57 14.96 -14.17 -22.53
N PRO A 58 15.37 -15.39 -22.91
CA PRO A 58 16.53 -15.60 -23.80
C PRO A 58 16.32 -15.06 -25.23
N GLU A 59 15.07 -14.75 -25.61
CA GLU A 59 14.70 -14.11 -26.86
C GLU A 59 15.15 -12.66 -26.98
N TRP A 60 15.52 -12.03 -25.85
CA TRP A 60 16.00 -10.64 -25.78
C TRP A 60 17.44 -10.58 -25.30
N ASN A 61 18.29 -9.88 -26.04
CA ASN A 61 19.63 -9.54 -25.62
C ASN A 61 19.63 -8.10 -25.09
N ILE A 62 19.44 -7.96 -23.77
CA ILE A 62 19.18 -6.66 -23.15
C ILE A 62 20.46 -6.08 -22.57
N THR A 63 20.76 -4.84 -22.95
CA THR A 63 21.77 -3.98 -22.35
C THR A 63 21.07 -2.93 -21.49
N TYR A 64 21.48 -2.80 -20.22
CA TYR A 64 20.90 -1.84 -19.29
C TYR A 64 21.80 -0.61 -19.12
N GLU A 65 21.17 0.56 -19.09
CA GLU A 65 21.77 1.82 -18.67
C GLU A 65 21.10 2.22 -17.35
N TYR A 66 21.79 1.97 -16.22
CA TYR A 66 21.27 2.27 -14.90
C TYR A 66 21.50 3.73 -14.52
N GLY A 67 20.51 4.38 -13.92
CA GLY A 67 20.59 5.71 -13.33
C GLY A 67 19.98 5.75 -11.94
N VAL A 68 20.40 6.72 -11.16
CA VAL A 68 19.91 6.92 -9.79
C VAL A 68 18.75 7.92 -9.78
N CYS A 69 17.61 7.48 -9.28
CA CYS A 69 16.42 8.31 -9.05
C CYS A 69 15.60 7.71 -7.91
N GLY A 70 15.43 8.43 -6.83
CA GLY A 70 14.55 8.01 -5.73
C GLY A 70 13.08 8.04 -6.11
N GLU A 71 12.28 7.17 -5.51
CA GLU A 71 10.85 7.09 -5.77
C GLU A 71 10.11 8.40 -5.43
N ASP A 72 10.59 9.13 -4.42
CA ASP A 72 10.03 10.39 -3.94
C ASP A 72 10.22 11.58 -4.88
N VAL A 73 11.25 11.53 -5.74
CA VAL A 73 11.59 12.60 -6.69
C VAL A 73 11.37 12.23 -8.16
N ALA A 74 10.86 11.04 -8.42
CA ALA A 74 10.73 10.51 -9.79
C ALA A 74 9.93 11.45 -10.71
N LYS A 75 8.81 12.02 -10.26
CA LYS A 75 8.02 12.97 -11.06
C LYS A 75 8.86 14.16 -11.53
N ASP A 76 9.68 14.71 -10.64
CA ASP A 76 10.48 15.90 -10.95
C ASP A 76 11.60 15.58 -11.94
N GLU A 77 12.26 14.43 -11.75
CA GLU A 77 13.35 14.00 -12.61
C GLU A 77 12.87 13.55 -14.00
N VAL A 78 11.77 12.78 -14.06
CA VAL A 78 11.24 12.25 -15.33
C VAL A 78 10.60 13.38 -16.17
N THR A 79 9.88 14.30 -15.53
CA THR A 79 9.18 15.36 -16.26
C THR A 79 10.06 16.52 -16.71
N LYS A 80 11.33 16.59 -16.28
CA LYS A 80 12.30 17.56 -16.79
C LYS A 80 12.50 17.44 -18.31
N ASP A 81 12.60 16.20 -18.77
CA ASP A 81 12.72 15.85 -20.19
C ASP A 81 12.27 14.39 -20.35
N VAL A 82 11.01 14.21 -20.72
CA VAL A 82 10.40 12.88 -20.83
C VAL A 82 11.12 12.02 -21.88
N ASP A 83 11.57 12.58 -22.99
CA ASP A 83 12.24 11.83 -24.06
C ASP A 83 13.64 11.36 -23.65
N ALA A 84 14.30 12.09 -22.77
CA ALA A 84 15.64 11.73 -22.25
C ALA A 84 15.56 10.90 -20.96
N ALA A 85 14.40 10.82 -20.32
CA ALA A 85 14.21 10.07 -19.08
C ALA A 85 14.27 8.56 -19.28
N ALA A 86 14.35 7.82 -18.16
CA ALA A 86 14.38 6.36 -18.18
C ALA A 86 13.17 5.74 -18.87
N ASP A 87 13.40 4.59 -19.49
CA ASP A 87 12.35 3.72 -20.06
C ASP A 87 11.52 3.06 -18.95
N VAL A 88 12.17 2.67 -17.86
CA VAL A 88 11.57 2.06 -16.67
C VAL A 88 12.07 2.80 -15.43
N TYR A 89 11.16 3.19 -14.55
CA TYR A 89 11.53 3.91 -13.32
C TYR A 89 10.58 3.59 -12.16
N MET A 90 11.07 3.78 -10.93
CA MET A 90 10.31 3.59 -9.68
C MET A 90 9.75 4.93 -9.22
N PHE A 91 8.51 4.93 -8.71
CA PHE A 91 7.86 6.15 -8.22
C PHE A 91 6.93 5.87 -7.03
N ALA A 92 6.70 6.89 -6.20
CA ALA A 92 5.66 6.88 -5.19
C ALA A 92 4.31 7.19 -5.85
N ASN A 93 3.28 6.44 -5.54
CA ASN A 93 2.01 6.47 -6.26
C ASN A 93 1.26 7.81 -6.21
N ASP A 94 1.50 8.64 -5.20
CA ASP A 94 0.94 10.00 -5.12
C ASP A 94 1.40 10.94 -6.26
N GLN A 95 2.46 10.57 -6.95
CA GLN A 95 2.99 11.30 -8.12
C GLN A 95 2.27 10.95 -9.44
N LEU A 96 1.42 9.93 -9.44
CA LEU A 96 0.80 9.40 -10.65
C LEU A 96 0.06 10.44 -11.50
N PRO A 97 -0.78 11.32 -10.93
CA PRO A 97 -1.50 12.33 -11.73
C PRO A 97 -0.55 13.21 -12.55
N ILE A 98 0.54 13.67 -11.95
CA ILE A 98 1.53 14.52 -12.61
C ILE A 98 2.24 13.77 -13.74
N LEU A 99 2.61 12.52 -13.50
CA LEU A 99 3.26 11.66 -14.52
C LEU A 99 2.34 11.36 -15.70
N VAL A 100 1.05 11.10 -15.46
CA VAL A 100 0.07 10.89 -16.53
C VAL A 100 -0.17 12.15 -17.34
N GLU A 101 -0.40 13.27 -16.69
CA GLU A 101 -0.64 14.56 -17.35
C GLU A 101 0.54 15.06 -18.17
N ALA A 102 1.77 14.72 -17.75
CA ALA A 102 2.99 15.03 -18.49
C ALA A 102 3.28 14.06 -19.66
N GLY A 103 2.46 13.02 -19.86
CA GLY A 103 2.73 11.98 -20.86
C GLY A 103 4.00 11.17 -20.57
N ALA A 104 4.34 11.03 -19.29
CA ALA A 104 5.59 10.42 -18.81
C ALA A 104 5.46 8.95 -18.41
N ILE A 105 4.24 8.43 -18.33
CA ILE A 105 3.96 7.07 -17.91
C ILE A 105 2.93 6.41 -18.83
N ALA A 106 3.20 5.17 -19.23
CA ALA A 106 2.36 4.40 -20.12
C ALA A 106 1.22 3.70 -19.37
N GLU A 107 0.02 3.70 -19.95
CA GLU A 107 -1.09 2.87 -19.50
C GLU A 107 -0.81 1.40 -19.77
N LEU A 108 -1.06 0.55 -18.78
CA LEU A 108 -0.95 -0.90 -18.92
C LEU A 108 -2.19 -1.46 -19.62
N GLY A 109 -1.99 -2.49 -20.42
CA GLY A 109 -3.09 -3.16 -21.14
C GLY A 109 -2.79 -4.64 -21.40
N GLY A 110 -3.77 -5.35 -22.00
CA GLY A 110 -3.64 -6.72 -22.41
C GLY A 110 -3.22 -7.68 -21.29
N LYS A 111 -2.36 -8.63 -21.62
CA LYS A 111 -1.89 -9.67 -20.67
C LYS A 111 -1.11 -9.12 -19.49
N ASN A 112 -0.35 -8.03 -19.67
CA ASN A 112 0.41 -7.41 -18.60
C ASN A 112 -0.53 -6.82 -17.54
N LEU A 113 -1.61 -6.15 -17.95
CA LEU A 113 -2.62 -5.64 -17.05
C LEU A 113 -3.36 -6.78 -16.33
N GLU A 114 -3.70 -7.87 -17.05
CA GLU A 114 -4.35 -9.05 -16.46
C GLU A 114 -3.46 -9.66 -15.36
N GLU A 115 -2.17 -9.79 -15.61
CA GLU A 115 -1.20 -10.33 -14.64
C GLU A 115 -1.06 -9.41 -13.41
N VAL A 116 -0.94 -8.10 -13.60
CA VAL A 116 -0.86 -7.14 -12.50
C VAL A 116 -2.13 -7.18 -11.64
N LYS A 117 -3.31 -7.26 -12.25
CA LYS A 117 -4.59 -7.40 -11.53
C LYS A 117 -4.72 -8.74 -10.81
N ALA A 118 -4.20 -9.82 -11.39
CA ALA A 118 -4.27 -11.15 -10.79
C ALA A 118 -3.35 -11.30 -9.56
N THR A 119 -2.28 -10.52 -9.48
CA THR A 119 -1.25 -10.60 -8.43
C THR A 119 -1.33 -9.50 -7.39
N ASN A 120 -2.28 -8.56 -7.51
CA ASN A 120 -2.46 -7.45 -6.57
C ASN A 120 -3.92 -7.36 -6.11
N SER A 121 -4.12 -6.86 -4.89
CA SER A 121 -5.46 -6.53 -4.39
C SER A 121 -6.07 -5.35 -5.14
N GLU A 122 -7.39 -5.22 -5.07
CA GLU A 122 -8.11 -4.08 -5.65
C GLU A 122 -7.58 -2.75 -5.12
N SER A 123 -7.31 -2.65 -3.81
CA SER A 123 -6.78 -1.42 -3.21
C SER A 123 -5.41 -1.04 -3.78
N MET A 124 -4.55 -2.02 -4.06
CA MET A 124 -3.24 -1.76 -4.66
C MET A 124 -3.33 -1.38 -6.13
N ILE A 125 -4.21 -2.00 -6.90
CA ILE A 125 -4.50 -1.57 -8.28
C ILE A 125 -5.03 -0.13 -8.28
N ASN A 126 -5.91 0.24 -7.35
CA ASN A 126 -6.45 1.59 -7.25
C ASN A 126 -5.36 2.63 -6.92
N THR A 127 -4.27 2.25 -6.22
CA THR A 127 -3.13 3.18 -5.99
C THR A 127 -2.41 3.60 -7.27
N VAL A 128 -2.54 2.85 -8.36
CA VAL A 128 -1.94 3.12 -9.67
C VAL A 128 -2.98 3.34 -10.75
N THR A 129 -4.21 3.63 -10.37
CA THR A 129 -5.32 3.94 -11.27
C THR A 129 -5.55 5.46 -11.32
N TYR A 130 -5.64 6.02 -12.52
CA TYR A 130 -5.93 7.42 -12.76
C TYR A 130 -6.86 7.56 -13.98
N GLU A 131 -8.00 8.25 -13.81
CA GLU A 131 -9.01 8.42 -14.85
C GLU A 131 -9.42 7.11 -15.56
N GLY A 132 -9.51 6.03 -14.79
CA GLY A 132 -9.93 4.70 -15.26
C GLY A 132 -8.83 3.84 -15.87
N GLY A 133 -7.62 4.36 -16.09
CA GLY A 133 -6.46 3.62 -16.56
C GLY A 133 -5.54 3.16 -15.44
N VAL A 134 -4.88 2.03 -15.62
CA VAL A 134 -3.86 1.51 -14.70
C VAL A 134 -2.48 1.78 -15.29
N TYR A 135 -1.60 2.43 -14.52
CA TYR A 135 -0.36 3.00 -15.08
C TYR A 135 0.93 2.45 -14.45
N GLY A 136 0.87 1.64 -13.43
CA GLY A 136 2.08 1.16 -12.78
C GLY A 136 1.94 -0.24 -12.23
N VAL A 137 3.07 -0.83 -11.86
CA VAL A 137 3.14 -2.13 -11.19
C VAL A 137 3.49 -1.89 -9.72
N PRO A 138 2.54 -2.02 -8.78
CA PRO A 138 2.83 -1.87 -7.36
C PRO A 138 3.84 -2.91 -6.87
N TYR A 139 4.77 -2.51 -5.98
CA TYR A 139 5.74 -3.44 -5.40
C TYR A 139 6.00 -3.24 -3.91
N ALA A 140 5.51 -2.16 -3.32
CA ALA A 140 5.70 -1.87 -1.90
C ALA A 140 4.48 -1.19 -1.31
N TYR A 141 4.23 -1.46 -0.03
CA TYR A 141 3.10 -0.96 0.73
C TYR A 141 3.47 0.24 1.58
N ASN A 142 2.58 1.22 1.63
CA ASN A 142 2.58 2.33 2.58
C ASN A 142 1.18 2.49 3.16
N GLY A 143 0.99 2.08 4.40
CA GLY A 143 -0.28 2.13 5.11
C GLY A 143 -0.12 1.70 6.55
N TRP A 144 -1.24 1.53 7.25
CA TRP A 144 -1.25 1.16 8.66
C TRP A 144 -2.16 -0.05 8.92
N PHE A 145 -1.89 -0.72 10.03
CA PHE A 145 -2.50 -1.96 10.49
C PHE A 145 -2.49 -2.00 12.02
N MET A 146 -2.71 -3.15 12.63
CA MET A 146 -2.77 -3.29 14.08
C MET A 146 -1.53 -3.98 14.63
N TYR A 147 -0.91 -3.36 15.65
CA TYR A 147 -0.03 -4.02 16.62
C TYR A 147 -0.81 -4.35 17.87
N TYR A 148 -0.58 -5.49 18.48
CA TYR A 148 -1.20 -5.81 19.75
C TYR A 148 -0.31 -6.68 20.64
N ASP A 149 -0.59 -6.63 21.95
CA ASP A 149 0.03 -7.46 22.95
C ASP A 149 -0.71 -8.79 23.03
N SER A 150 -0.07 -9.89 22.61
CA SER A 150 -0.69 -11.22 22.59
C SER A 150 -0.94 -11.82 23.98
N SER A 151 -0.40 -11.21 25.03
CA SER A 151 -0.75 -11.55 26.41
C SER A 151 -2.07 -10.95 26.86
N LYS A 152 -2.61 -9.97 26.12
CA LYS A 152 -3.83 -9.23 26.45
C LYS A 152 -5.01 -9.59 25.54
N PHE A 153 -4.75 -9.88 24.28
CA PHE A 153 -5.76 -10.28 23.30
C PHE A 153 -5.38 -11.57 22.60
N THR A 154 -6.39 -12.39 22.31
CA THR A 154 -6.25 -13.52 21.40
C THR A 154 -6.40 -13.08 19.94
N GLU A 155 -6.00 -13.92 18.99
CA GLU A 155 -6.19 -13.70 17.55
C GLU A 155 -7.66 -13.52 17.16
N ASP A 156 -8.59 -14.18 17.85
CA ASP A 156 -10.03 -14.03 17.60
C ASP A 156 -10.59 -12.72 18.15
N GLU A 157 -10.14 -12.30 19.32
CA GLU A 157 -10.59 -11.06 19.94
C GLU A 157 -10.22 -9.82 19.12
N VAL A 158 -9.05 -9.81 18.48
CA VAL A 158 -8.59 -8.66 17.67
C VAL A 158 -9.30 -8.51 16.32
N LYS A 159 -10.18 -9.42 15.97
CA LYS A 159 -11.05 -9.32 14.78
C LYS A 159 -12.24 -8.37 14.97
N ASP A 160 -12.56 -8.00 16.22
CA ASP A 160 -13.70 -7.17 16.55
C ASP A 160 -13.31 -6.08 17.55
N LEU A 161 -13.38 -4.82 17.11
CA LEU A 161 -13.00 -3.67 17.93
C LEU A 161 -13.88 -3.53 19.17
N ASP A 162 -15.19 -3.83 19.06
CA ASP A 162 -16.11 -3.71 20.18
C ASP A 162 -15.81 -4.76 21.26
N VAL A 163 -15.42 -5.97 20.85
CA VAL A 163 -14.94 -7.02 21.77
C VAL A 163 -13.63 -6.58 22.45
N MET A 164 -12.70 -5.99 21.68
CA MET A 164 -11.44 -5.50 22.24
C MET A 164 -11.67 -4.41 23.31
N LEU A 165 -12.53 -3.45 23.01
CA LEU A 165 -12.85 -2.34 23.92
C LEU A 165 -13.59 -2.79 25.18
N ALA A 166 -14.40 -3.84 25.10
CA ALA A 166 -15.19 -4.37 26.20
C ALA A 166 -14.42 -5.33 27.12
N LYS A 167 -13.26 -5.82 26.69
CA LYS A 167 -12.48 -6.75 27.51
C LYS A 167 -11.92 -6.06 28.75
N ASP A 168 -12.04 -6.71 29.90
CA ASP A 168 -11.43 -6.25 31.15
C ASP A 168 -9.94 -6.61 31.16
N LEU A 169 -9.09 -5.60 30.95
CA LEU A 169 -7.63 -5.71 31.03
C LEU A 169 -7.04 -5.10 32.30
N GLY A 170 -7.93 -4.64 33.20
CA GLY A 170 -7.56 -3.91 34.41
C GLY A 170 -7.74 -2.40 34.28
N ASP A 171 -7.86 -1.72 35.43
CA ASP A 171 -8.21 -0.30 35.47
C ASP A 171 -7.15 0.61 34.87
N ASP A 172 -5.87 0.21 34.96
CA ASP A 172 -4.74 0.99 34.49
C ASP A 172 -4.36 0.72 33.02
N VAL A 173 -5.11 -0.14 32.32
CA VAL A 173 -4.79 -0.53 30.95
C VAL A 173 -5.74 0.15 29.96
N THR A 174 -5.16 0.79 28.96
CA THR A 174 -5.86 1.25 27.75
C THR A 174 -5.97 0.07 26.78
N ASN A 175 -7.17 -0.24 26.32
CA ASN A 175 -7.39 -1.36 25.43
C ASN A 175 -6.91 -1.07 24.01
N VAL A 176 -7.23 0.12 23.48
CA VAL A 176 -6.92 0.52 22.10
C VAL A 176 -6.44 1.97 22.05
N CYS A 177 -5.41 2.22 21.28
CA CYS A 177 -4.86 3.54 21.00
C CYS A 177 -4.63 3.72 19.50
N PHE A 178 -5.00 4.86 18.96
CA PHE A 178 -4.57 5.33 17.64
C PHE A 178 -4.86 6.83 17.47
N GLN A 179 -4.45 7.40 16.33
CA GLN A 179 -4.64 8.81 16.03
C GLN A 179 -6.04 9.09 15.45
N LEU A 180 -7.09 8.98 16.25
CA LEU A 180 -8.47 9.24 15.82
C LEU A 180 -8.64 10.66 15.26
N SER A 181 -7.94 11.64 15.81
CA SER A 181 -7.99 13.05 15.39
C SER A 181 -7.21 13.35 14.10
N ASN A 182 -6.65 12.35 13.45
CA ASN A 182 -5.84 12.52 12.24
C ASN A 182 -6.63 12.15 10.99
N SER A 183 -6.51 12.98 9.96
CA SER A 183 -7.22 12.84 8.68
C SER A 183 -6.88 11.57 7.89
N TRP A 184 -5.76 10.91 8.20
CA TRP A 184 -5.36 9.67 7.56
C TRP A 184 -5.94 8.43 8.24
N TYR A 185 -6.36 8.52 9.52
CA TYR A 185 -6.93 7.43 10.30
C TYR A 185 -8.46 7.46 10.38
N ILE A 186 -9.05 8.64 10.51
CA ILE A 186 -10.50 8.78 10.72
C ILE A 186 -11.37 8.21 9.58
N PRO A 187 -10.99 8.25 8.29
CA PRO A 187 -11.86 7.77 7.22
C PRO A 187 -12.09 6.26 7.25
N SER A 188 -11.26 5.51 7.98
CA SER A 188 -11.32 4.04 8.05
C SER A 188 -12.68 3.49 8.47
N PHE A 189 -13.40 4.20 9.31
CA PHE A 189 -14.73 3.83 9.76
C PHE A 189 -15.82 4.12 8.72
N PHE A 190 -15.72 5.23 8.03
CA PHE A 190 -16.66 5.61 6.97
C PHE A 190 -16.57 4.66 5.76
N TYR A 191 -15.36 4.35 5.32
CA TYR A 191 -15.13 3.31 4.32
C TYR A 191 -15.59 1.94 4.81
N GLY A 192 -15.44 1.68 6.10
CA GLY A 192 -15.78 0.41 6.73
C GLY A 192 -17.25 0.05 6.61
N VAL A 193 -18.15 1.03 6.58
CA VAL A 193 -19.58 0.83 6.38
C VAL A 193 -20.03 1.02 4.93
N GLY A 194 -19.11 1.13 4.01
CA GLY A 194 -19.36 1.21 2.57
C GLY A 194 -19.45 2.64 2.01
N GLY A 195 -19.09 3.67 2.78
CA GLY A 195 -18.95 5.03 2.27
C GLY A 195 -17.87 5.10 1.21
N THR A 196 -18.00 6.05 0.27
CA THR A 196 -17.05 6.28 -0.80
C THR A 196 -16.65 7.75 -0.90
N MET A 197 -15.50 8.00 -1.48
CA MET A 197 -14.98 9.33 -1.71
C MET A 197 -14.42 9.39 -3.13
N PHE A 198 -14.99 10.26 -3.95
CA PHE A 198 -14.60 10.43 -5.35
C PHE A 198 -14.75 9.13 -6.18
N GLY A 199 -15.93 8.51 -6.06
CA GLY A 199 -16.30 7.26 -6.68
C GLY A 199 -15.88 6.01 -5.88
N PRO A 200 -16.34 4.82 -6.31
CA PRO A 200 -16.10 3.58 -5.59
C PRO A 200 -14.61 3.22 -5.45
N ASP A 201 -13.79 3.64 -6.40
CA ASP A 201 -12.34 3.41 -6.44
C ASP A 201 -11.50 4.66 -6.11
N GLY A 202 -12.15 5.81 -5.84
CA GLY A 202 -11.47 7.06 -5.51
C GLY A 202 -10.81 7.77 -6.70
N THR A 203 -11.20 7.44 -7.94
CA THR A 203 -10.54 7.94 -9.15
C THR A 203 -11.36 8.96 -9.94
N ASP A 204 -12.56 9.31 -9.49
CA ASP A 204 -13.47 10.25 -10.15
C ASP A 204 -13.82 11.44 -9.25
N GLY A 205 -13.11 12.55 -9.43
CA GLY A 205 -13.34 13.78 -8.67
C GLY A 205 -14.72 14.42 -8.89
N SER A 206 -15.47 14.02 -9.92
CA SER A 206 -16.84 14.49 -10.16
C SER A 206 -17.89 13.82 -9.26
N VAL A 207 -17.53 12.68 -8.63
CA VAL A 207 -18.37 11.96 -7.69
C VAL A 207 -18.05 12.44 -6.27
N PRO A 208 -19.01 13.06 -5.55
CA PRO A 208 -18.73 13.61 -4.23
C PRO A 208 -18.49 12.52 -3.18
N CYS A 209 -17.83 12.91 -2.08
CA CYS A 209 -17.80 12.11 -0.84
C CYS A 209 -19.23 11.98 -0.29
N ASP A 210 -19.64 10.77 0.04
CA ASP A 210 -20.99 10.42 0.52
C ASP A 210 -21.04 10.08 2.03
N PHE A 211 -20.06 10.49 2.80
CA PHE A 211 -19.93 10.13 4.23
C PHE A 211 -20.98 10.78 5.14
N ASP A 212 -21.83 11.63 4.62
CA ASP A 212 -22.86 12.34 5.38
C ASP A 212 -24.27 11.70 5.32
N ASP A 213 -24.35 10.49 4.84
CA ASP A 213 -25.57 9.68 4.83
C ASP A 213 -25.92 9.08 6.23
N GLU A 214 -26.95 8.24 6.30
CA GLU A 214 -27.35 7.59 7.55
C GLU A 214 -26.25 6.73 8.16
N LYS A 215 -25.44 6.06 7.33
CA LYS A 215 -24.31 5.24 7.77
C LYS A 215 -23.20 6.12 8.32
N GLY A 216 -22.90 7.22 7.65
CA GLY A 216 -21.93 8.20 8.12
C GLY A 216 -22.33 8.86 9.44
N LEU A 217 -23.62 9.11 9.66
CA LEU A 217 -24.13 9.57 10.95
C LEU A 217 -23.95 8.51 12.05
N ALA A 218 -24.26 7.25 11.76
CA ALA A 218 -24.02 6.15 12.69
C ALA A 218 -22.52 6.03 13.05
N VAL A 219 -21.62 6.15 12.08
CA VAL A 219 -20.17 6.18 12.30
C VAL A 219 -19.78 7.39 13.17
N THR A 220 -20.29 8.57 12.90
CA THR A 220 -19.99 9.77 13.70
C THR A 220 -20.39 9.57 15.17
N ASN A 221 -21.57 9.03 15.43
CA ASN A 221 -22.01 8.72 16.79
C ASN A 221 -21.13 7.64 17.44
N TYR A 222 -20.71 6.63 16.67
CA TYR A 222 -19.75 5.62 17.14
C TYR A 222 -18.41 6.24 17.55
N LEU A 223 -17.87 7.16 16.76
CA LEU A 223 -16.61 7.84 17.04
C LEU A 223 -16.70 8.77 18.26
N ILE A 224 -17.86 9.41 18.48
CA ILE A 224 -18.14 10.20 19.69
C ILE A 224 -18.06 9.30 20.92
N ASP A 225 -18.69 8.13 20.89
CA ASP A 225 -18.65 7.15 21.98
C ASP A 225 -17.26 6.56 22.17
N LEU A 226 -16.55 6.29 21.09
CA LEU A 226 -15.17 5.80 21.14
C LEU A 226 -14.24 6.83 21.80
N ALA A 227 -14.31 8.10 21.40
CA ALA A 227 -13.50 9.16 21.99
C ALA A 227 -13.76 9.35 23.49
N ALA A 228 -14.99 9.10 23.94
CA ALA A 228 -15.39 9.17 25.34
C ALA A 228 -15.14 7.87 26.13
N ASN A 229 -14.79 6.77 25.46
CA ASN A 229 -14.56 5.49 26.10
C ASN A 229 -13.24 5.51 26.90
N PRO A 230 -13.26 5.23 28.21
CA PRO A 230 -12.06 5.26 29.04
C PRO A 230 -11.02 4.18 28.68
N LYS A 231 -11.41 3.19 27.90
CA LYS A 231 -10.53 2.12 27.38
C LYS A 231 -9.88 2.46 26.03
N PHE A 232 -10.21 3.61 25.46
CA PHE A 232 -9.61 4.15 24.26
C PHE A 232 -8.77 5.40 24.61
N THR A 233 -7.65 5.55 23.93
CA THR A 233 -6.82 6.76 24.00
C THR A 233 -6.51 7.26 22.60
N ASN A 234 -6.82 8.55 22.32
CA ASN A 234 -6.33 9.22 21.13
C ASN A 234 -4.86 9.57 21.30
N GLN A 235 -4.03 9.21 20.32
CA GLN A 235 -2.68 9.72 20.21
C GLN A 235 -2.68 10.93 19.27
N ALA A 236 -2.51 12.13 19.82
CA ALA A 236 -2.34 13.31 18.99
C ALA A 236 -0.98 13.27 18.26
N ASN A 237 -0.86 14.01 17.14
CA ASN A 237 0.36 14.02 16.32
C ASN A 237 1.61 14.48 17.10
N GLU A 238 1.42 15.39 18.06
CA GLU A 238 2.48 15.91 18.95
C GLU A 238 2.87 14.98 20.09
N GLU A 239 2.14 13.89 20.30
CA GLU A 239 2.41 12.92 21.37
C GLU A 239 3.21 11.71 20.85
N ALA A 240 4.27 11.96 20.10
CA ALA A 240 5.13 10.91 19.56
C ALA A 240 5.62 9.95 20.67
N GLY A 241 5.46 8.65 20.43
CA GLY A 241 5.91 7.62 21.37
C GLY A 241 4.96 7.30 22.51
N LYS A 242 3.80 7.96 22.66
CA LYS A 242 2.83 7.67 23.72
C LYS A 242 2.42 6.20 23.76
N ALA A 243 2.01 5.64 22.65
CA ALA A 243 1.60 4.22 22.55
C ALA A 243 2.75 3.28 22.90
N ILE A 244 3.96 3.58 22.45
CA ILE A 244 5.16 2.77 22.73
C ILE A 244 5.48 2.78 24.21
N ASN A 245 5.39 3.93 24.86
CA ASN A 245 5.58 4.04 26.31
C ASN A 245 4.54 3.22 27.07
N LEU A 246 3.28 3.26 26.66
CA LEU A 246 2.21 2.45 27.26
C LEU A 246 2.45 0.95 27.05
N PHE A 247 2.91 0.52 25.88
CA PHE A 247 3.31 -0.87 25.64
C PHE A 247 4.47 -1.30 26.56
N THR A 248 5.48 -0.46 26.70
CA THR A 248 6.63 -0.72 27.58
C THR A 248 6.21 -0.89 29.04
N GLU A 249 5.21 -0.13 29.50
CA GLU A 249 4.68 -0.18 30.85
C GLU A 249 3.65 -1.32 31.06
N GLY A 250 3.29 -2.06 29.99
CA GLY A 250 2.23 -3.08 30.03
C GLY A 250 0.81 -2.51 30.16
N LYS A 251 0.61 -1.25 29.75
CA LYS A 251 -0.65 -0.48 29.90
C LYS A 251 -1.42 -0.27 28.60
N LEU A 252 -1.09 -0.99 27.54
CA LEU A 252 -1.77 -0.89 26.25
C LEU A 252 -2.03 -2.27 25.66
N GLY A 253 -3.24 -2.48 25.16
CA GLY A 253 -3.62 -3.72 24.48
C GLY A 253 -3.29 -3.74 23.00
N ALA A 254 -3.67 -2.69 22.27
CA ALA A 254 -3.46 -2.58 20.83
C ALA A 254 -3.21 -1.13 20.38
N PHE A 255 -2.42 -1.00 19.30
CA PHE A 255 -2.10 0.27 18.67
C PHE A 255 -2.17 0.14 17.14
N PHE A 256 -2.86 1.06 16.48
CA PHE A 256 -2.92 1.09 15.03
C PHE A 256 -1.88 2.05 14.48
N SER A 257 -0.94 1.52 13.73
CA SER A 257 0.16 2.26 13.12
C SER A 257 0.75 1.49 11.94
N GLY A 258 1.79 2.03 11.33
CA GLY A 258 2.47 1.42 10.21
C GLY A 258 3.82 0.80 10.56
N SER A 259 4.53 0.33 9.54
CA SER A 259 5.81 -0.37 9.68
C SER A 259 6.91 0.49 10.33
N TRP A 260 6.77 1.81 10.32
CA TRP A 260 7.73 2.76 10.92
C TRP A 260 7.86 2.64 12.44
N ASP A 261 6.87 2.05 13.13
CA ASP A 261 6.90 1.84 14.58
C ASP A 261 7.31 0.42 14.98
N ARG A 262 7.57 -0.47 14.02
CA ARG A 262 7.84 -1.89 14.30
C ARG A 262 8.95 -2.11 15.30
N GLU A 263 10.11 -1.54 15.09
CA GLU A 263 11.30 -1.81 15.89
C GLU A 263 11.05 -1.46 17.37
N ALA A 264 10.47 -0.29 17.62
CA ALA A 264 10.17 0.17 18.97
C ALA A 264 9.09 -0.69 19.65
N ILE A 265 8.03 -1.07 18.93
CA ILE A 265 6.95 -1.90 19.48
C ILE A 265 7.41 -3.34 19.72
N GLU A 266 8.17 -3.92 18.81
CA GLU A 266 8.75 -5.27 18.98
C GLU A 266 9.69 -5.32 20.19
N THR A 267 10.51 -4.28 20.40
CA THR A 267 11.35 -4.14 21.58
C THR A 267 10.53 -4.03 22.86
N ALA A 268 9.42 -3.28 22.83
CA ALA A 268 8.56 -3.10 24.00
C ALA A 268 7.80 -4.39 24.39
N LEU A 269 7.32 -5.15 23.41
CA LEU A 269 6.48 -6.33 23.64
C LEU A 269 7.25 -7.65 23.71
N GLY A 270 8.44 -7.74 23.13
CA GLY A 270 9.23 -8.97 23.11
C GLY A 270 8.46 -10.15 22.54
N ASP A 271 8.35 -11.25 23.29
CA ASP A 271 7.63 -12.47 22.87
C ASP A 271 6.12 -12.28 22.67
N ASN A 272 5.57 -11.17 23.18
CA ASN A 272 4.15 -10.84 23.03
C ASN A 272 3.86 -9.93 21.83
N PHE A 273 4.88 -9.63 21.01
CA PHE A 273 4.71 -8.87 19.78
C PHE A 273 3.81 -9.61 18.81
N ALA A 274 2.71 -8.97 18.43
CA ALA A 274 1.75 -9.51 17.48
C ALA A 274 1.17 -8.41 16.59
N CYS A 275 0.76 -8.79 15.41
CA CYS A 275 0.18 -7.91 14.41
C CYS A 275 -1.07 -8.55 13.80
N ALA A 276 -2.01 -7.73 13.34
CA ALA A 276 -3.21 -8.17 12.66
C ALA A 276 -3.69 -7.12 11.65
N GLN A 277 -4.55 -7.55 10.73
CA GLN A 277 -5.38 -6.64 9.93
C GLN A 277 -6.35 -5.85 10.82
N LEU A 278 -7.01 -4.84 10.26
CA LEU A 278 -7.93 -4.01 11.02
C LEU A 278 -9.22 -4.78 11.38
N PRO A 279 -9.81 -4.45 12.55
CA PRO A 279 -10.97 -5.17 13.07
C PRO A 279 -12.28 -4.71 12.44
N SER A 280 -13.32 -5.53 12.62
CA SER A 280 -14.70 -5.14 12.45
C SER A 280 -15.19 -4.26 13.61
N PHE A 281 -16.30 -3.57 13.39
CA PHE A 281 -17.01 -2.77 14.39
C PHE A 281 -18.49 -2.69 14.04
N LYS A 282 -19.32 -2.28 15.01
CA LYS A 282 -20.74 -2.04 14.77
C LYS A 282 -21.12 -0.63 15.17
N ALA A 283 -21.50 0.19 14.18
CA ALA A 283 -21.98 1.55 14.37
C ALA A 283 -23.52 1.55 14.23
N GLY A 284 -24.23 1.66 15.36
CA GLY A 284 -25.69 1.53 15.37
C GLY A 284 -26.13 0.16 14.82
N ASP A 285 -26.92 0.17 13.76
CA ASP A 285 -27.38 -1.05 13.08
C ASP A 285 -26.44 -1.52 11.95
N TYR A 286 -25.34 -0.79 11.70
CA TYR A 286 -24.42 -1.06 10.59
C TYR A 286 -23.16 -1.78 11.08
N GLU A 287 -22.93 -2.94 10.52
CA GLU A 287 -21.67 -3.66 10.68
C GLU A 287 -20.67 -3.20 9.61
N GLY A 288 -19.42 -3.05 10.00
CA GLY A 288 -18.34 -2.65 9.10
C GLY A 288 -17.01 -3.24 9.52
N THR A 289 -16.05 -3.12 8.65
CA THR A 289 -14.65 -3.43 8.92
C THR A 289 -13.81 -2.20 8.64
N MET A 290 -13.03 -1.74 9.60
CA MET A 290 -12.13 -0.61 9.40
C MET A 290 -11.25 -0.83 8.17
N LYS A 291 -11.06 0.22 7.38
CA LYS A 291 -10.17 0.18 6.19
C LYS A 291 -9.20 1.34 6.24
N SER A 292 -7.92 1.00 6.29
CA SER A 292 -6.85 2.02 6.25
C SER A 292 -6.65 2.57 4.85
N TYR A 293 -6.29 3.86 4.75
CA TYR A 293 -5.69 4.35 3.54
C TYR A 293 -4.38 3.62 3.26
N ALA A 294 -4.18 3.27 2.00
CA ALA A 294 -2.98 2.64 1.50
C ALA A 294 -2.43 3.41 0.31
N GLY A 295 -1.12 3.53 0.29
CA GLY A 295 -0.33 3.95 -0.83
C GLY A 295 0.59 2.82 -1.29
N SER A 296 1.24 3.02 -2.43
CA SER A 296 2.24 2.09 -2.95
C SER A 296 3.47 2.81 -3.47
N LYS A 297 4.56 2.07 -3.58
CA LYS A 297 5.62 2.36 -4.55
C LYS A 297 5.38 1.47 -5.75
N ALA A 298 5.61 1.99 -6.93
CA ALA A 298 5.29 1.30 -8.18
C ALA A 298 6.38 1.49 -9.24
N ILE A 299 6.29 0.70 -10.29
CA ILE A 299 7.18 0.73 -11.43
C ILE A 299 6.41 1.25 -12.62
N GLY A 300 6.90 2.34 -13.22
CA GLY A 300 6.33 2.95 -14.41
C GLY A 300 7.18 2.72 -15.65
N VAL A 301 6.52 2.75 -16.81
CA VAL A 301 7.15 2.66 -18.12
C VAL A 301 6.93 3.96 -18.88
N ASN A 302 7.99 4.52 -19.43
CA ASN A 302 7.92 5.73 -20.25
C ASN A 302 7.29 5.41 -21.62
N PRO A 303 6.22 6.11 -22.03
CA PRO A 303 5.59 5.84 -23.32
C PRO A 303 6.46 6.16 -24.53
N THR A 304 7.57 6.90 -24.37
CA THR A 304 8.53 7.17 -25.45
C THR A 304 9.54 6.05 -25.69
N CYS A 305 9.49 4.98 -24.89
CA CYS A 305 10.37 3.83 -25.00
C CYS A 305 10.22 3.14 -26.37
N GLU A 306 11.32 2.87 -27.05
CA GLU A 306 11.32 2.17 -28.35
C GLU A 306 10.89 0.70 -28.22
N ASN A 307 11.19 0.08 -27.08
CA ASN A 307 10.96 -1.34 -26.82
C ASN A 307 9.91 -1.52 -25.72
N MET A 308 8.72 -1.00 -25.95
CA MET A 308 7.61 -1.01 -24.97
C MET A 308 7.26 -2.40 -24.45
N ASP A 309 7.25 -3.41 -25.33
CA ASP A 309 6.96 -4.80 -24.97
C ASP A 309 7.95 -5.34 -23.93
N VAL A 310 9.24 -5.08 -24.13
CA VAL A 310 10.29 -5.50 -23.20
C VAL A 310 10.27 -4.69 -21.91
N ALA A 311 10.09 -3.38 -22.00
CA ALA A 311 10.04 -2.48 -20.85
C ALA A 311 8.87 -2.81 -19.93
N VAL A 312 7.67 -3.07 -20.48
CA VAL A 312 6.50 -3.44 -19.68
C VAL A 312 6.68 -4.83 -19.05
N ALA A 313 7.22 -5.80 -19.79
CA ALA A 313 7.53 -7.12 -19.24
C ALA A 313 8.54 -7.03 -18.08
N LEU A 314 9.58 -6.19 -18.22
CA LEU A 314 10.53 -5.93 -17.14
C LEU A 314 9.85 -5.28 -15.91
N ALA A 315 8.98 -4.30 -16.12
CA ALA A 315 8.26 -3.65 -15.04
C ALA A 315 7.42 -4.65 -14.24
N VAL A 316 6.68 -5.53 -14.91
CA VAL A 316 5.89 -6.61 -14.28
C VAL A 316 6.81 -7.56 -13.50
N TYR A 317 7.94 -7.95 -14.08
CA TYR A 317 8.91 -8.83 -13.43
C TYR A 317 9.51 -8.19 -12.17
N LEU A 318 9.96 -6.95 -12.26
CA LEU A 318 10.54 -6.22 -11.13
C LEU A 318 9.55 -5.96 -9.98
N GLY A 319 8.27 -6.03 -10.26
CA GLY A 319 7.20 -5.94 -9.27
C GLY A 319 6.73 -7.29 -8.70
N ASN A 320 7.29 -8.42 -9.13
CA ASN A 320 6.85 -9.73 -8.68
C ASN A 320 7.26 -10.05 -7.22
N ALA A 321 6.69 -11.13 -6.67
CA ALA A 321 6.92 -11.53 -5.28
C ALA A 321 8.40 -11.78 -4.94
N ASP A 322 9.15 -12.40 -5.84
CA ASP A 322 10.57 -12.68 -5.64
C ASP A 322 11.40 -11.39 -5.56
N CYS A 323 11.12 -10.43 -6.44
CA CYS A 323 11.77 -9.11 -6.40
C CYS A 323 11.36 -8.30 -5.16
N GLN A 324 10.11 -8.39 -4.73
CA GLN A 324 9.66 -7.77 -3.47
C GLN A 324 10.42 -8.34 -2.27
N LYS A 325 10.62 -9.65 -2.24
CA LYS A 325 11.41 -10.31 -1.19
C LYS A 325 12.86 -9.83 -1.15
N ILE A 326 13.50 -9.71 -2.31
CA ILE A 326 14.86 -9.19 -2.41
C ILE A 326 14.94 -7.76 -1.86
N ARG A 327 14.01 -6.87 -2.23
CA ARG A 327 13.98 -5.49 -1.71
C ARG A 327 13.77 -5.45 -0.20
N TYR A 328 12.96 -6.33 0.34
CA TYR A 328 12.77 -6.44 1.79
C TYR A 328 14.06 -6.88 2.50
N GLU A 329 14.71 -7.91 2.01
CA GLU A 329 15.95 -8.45 2.58
C GLU A 329 17.12 -7.44 2.54
N VAL A 330 17.20 -6.64 1.47
CA VAL A 330 18.30 -5.67 1.27
C VAL A 330 18.01 -4.32 1.90
N ARG A 331 16.78 -3.82 1.78
CA ARG A 331 16.43 -2.44 2.18
C ARG A 331 15.36 -2.36 3.29
N GLY A 332 14.72 -3.45 3.67
CA GLY A 332 13.55 -3.42 4.53
C GLY A 332 12.30 -2.79 3.89
N VAL A 333 12.24 -2.74 2.55
CA VAL A 333 11.06 -2.25 1.83
C VAL A 333 9.92 -3.24 2.02
N VAL A 334 8.81 -2.77 2.59
CA VAL A 334 7.67 -3.62 2.94
C VAL A 334 7.00 -4.18 1.69
N PRO A 335 6.99 -5.51 1.50
CA PRO A 335 6.38 -6.14 0.34
C PRO A 335 4.85 -6.12 0.43
N LEU A 336 4.20 -6.19 -0.73
CA LEU A 336 2.76 -6.43 -0.87
C LEU A 336 2.43 -7.91 -0.73
N ASP A 337 3.34 -8.75 -1.16
CA ASP A 337 3.26 -10.21 -1.08
C ASP A 337 4.43 -10.73 -0.24
N SER A 338 4.11 -11.31 0.91
CA SER A 338 5.08 -11.87 1.84
C SER A 338 5.32 -13.36 1.65
N THR A 339 4.90 -13.94 0.53
CA THR A 339 5.10 -15.36 0.23
C THR A 339 6.59 -15.74 0.38
N GLY A 340 6.86 -16.76 1.18
CA GLY A 340 8.20 -17.23 1.47
C GLY A 340 8.96 -16.42 2.53
N ILE A 341 8.30 -15.48 3.20
CA ILE A 341 8.83 -14.75 4.36
C ILE A 341 7.92 -15.05 5.55
N ASP A 342 8.46 -15.72 6.56
CA ASP A 342 7.73 -15.99 7.81
C ASP A 342 7.97 -14.84 8.78
N ASP A 343 7.07 -13.87 8.76
CA ASP A 343 7.15 -12.68 9.59
C ASP A 343 5.75 -12.21 9.99
N VAL A 344 5.54 -12.01 11.29
CA VAL A 344 4.24 -11.65 11.89
C VAL A 344 3.70 -10.35 11.32
N MET A 345 4.53 -9.31 11.20
CA MET A 345 4.09 -8.02 10.66
C MET A 345 3.77 -8.12 9.17
N LEU A 346 4.60 -8.79 8.38
CA LEU A 346 4.39 -8.91 6.94
C LEU A 346 3.13 -9.71 6.62
N ASN A 347 2.81 -10.75 7.41
CA ASN A 347 1.56 -11.49 7.27
C ASN A 347 0.35 -10.59 7.54
N ALA A 348 0.40 -9.77 8.60
CA ALA A 348 -0.66 -8.81 8.91
C ALA A 348 -0.80 -7.72 7.84
N ILE A 349 0.29 -7.26 7.24
CA ILE A 349 0.27 -6.30 6.13
C ILE A 349 -0.38 -6.93 4.89
N THR A 350 -0.02 -8.16 4.54
CA THR A 350 -0.66 -8.89 3.42
C THR A 350 -2.16 -9.02 3.64
N ASP A 351 -2.59 -9.41 4.85
CA ASP A 351 -4.01 -9.48 5.20
C ASP A 351 -4.69 -8.10 5.11
N THR A 352 -4.03 -7.06 5.59
CA THR A 352 -4.54 -5.68 5.52
C THR A 352 -4.70 -5.21 4.08
N VAL A 353 -3.70 -5.41 3.24
CA VAL A 353 -3.73 -5.07 1.81
C VAL A 353 -4.90 -5.76 1.10
N ASN A 354 -5.12 -7.03 1.40
CA ASN A 354 -6.14 -7.83 0.73
C ASN A 354 -7.57 -7.58 1.27
N ASN A 355 -7.72 -7.26 2.55
CA ASN A 355 -9.03 -7.30 3.21
C ASN A 355 -9.46 -5.97 3.83
N THR A 356 -8.54 -5.14 4.31
CA THR A 356 -8.84 -3.98 5.17
C THR A 356 -8.11 -2.71 4.75
N SER A 357 -7.91 -2.50 3.46
CA SER A 357 -7.34 -1.28 2.92
C SER A 357 -8.14 -0.71 1.78
N VAL A 358 -8.00 0.59 1.56
CA VAL A 358 -8.55 1.34 0.44
C VAL A 358 -7.48 2.30 -0.07
N ALA A 359 -7.36 2.43 -1.38
CA ALA A 359 -6.43 3.38 -1.96
C ALA A 359 -6.83 4.82 -1.59
N GLN A 360 -5.85 5.60 -1.15
CA GLN A 360 -6.03 7.04 -0.99
C GLN A 360 -6.36 7.65 -2.35
N PRO A 361 -7.47 8.40 -2.49
CA PRO A 361 -7.80 9.05 -3.75
C PRO A 361 -6.70 10.00 -4.22
N LEU A 362 -6.39 10.00 -5.51
CA LEU A 362 -5.34 10.81 -6.13
C LEU A 362 -5.87 12.04 -6.88
N VAL A 363 -7.19 12.19 -6.96
CA VAL A 363 -7.84 13.33 -7.62
C VAL A 363 -7.59 14.62 -6.86
N SER A 364 -7.56 15.75 -7.56
CA SER A 364 -7.28 17.07 -6.96
C SER A 364 -8.28 17.48 -5.88
N GLU A 365 -9.52 17.02 -5.99
CA GLU A 365 -10.60 17.23 -5.02
C GLU A 365 -10.27 16.65 -3.63
N MET A 366 -9.34 15.70 -3.54
CA MET A 366 -8.84 15.16 -2.27
C MET A 366 -8.20 16.24 -1.38
N ASN A 367 -7.76 17.35 -1.93
CA ASN A 367 -7.24 18.48 -1.15
C ASN A 367 -8.28 19.02 -0.15
N GLY A 368 -9.57 18.89 -0.44
CA GLY A 368 -10.65 19.27 0.47
C GLY A 368 -10.79 18.35 1.70
N TRP A 369 -10.16 17.18 1.71
CA TRP A 369 -10.27 16.22 2.80
C TRP A 369 -9.40 16.57 4.01
N TRP A 370 -8.12 16.79 3.81
CA TRP A 370 -7.09 16.70 4.85
C TRP A 370 -7.34 17.62 6.06
N SER A 371 -7.41 18.92 5.86
CA SER A 371 -7.60 19.89 6.94
C SER A 371 -9.01 19.80 7.53
N ASN A 372 -10.03 19.56 6.73
CA ASN A 372 -11.41 19.42 7.19
C ASN A 372 -11.60 18.17 8.04
N ALA A 373 -11.05 17.05 7.62
CA ALA A 373 -11.11 15.80 8.37
C ALA A 373 -10.33 15.85 9.68
N GLU A 374 -9.17 16.49 9.69
CA GLU A 374 -8.40 16.70 10.91
C GLU A 374 -9.16 17.58 11.91
N ALA A 375 -9.75 18.69 11.44
CA ALA A 375 -10.57 19.55 12.28
C ALA A 375 -11.79 18.81 12.86
N PHE A 376 -12.45 18.00 12.04
CA PHE A 376 -13.58 17.19 12.47
C PHE A 376 -13.18 16.14 13.51
N GLY A 377 -12.07 15.43 13.30
CA GLY A 377 -11.53 14.44 14.24
C GLY A 377 -11.12 15.08 15.58
N LYS A 378 -10.46 16.24 15.54
CA LYS A 378 -10.11 17.00 16.74
C LYS A 378 -11.34 17.47 17.51
N ALA A 379 -12.38 17.92 16.81
CA ALA A 379 -13.63 18.33 17.42
C ALA A 379 -14.39 17.16 18.09
N ILE A 380 -14.33 15.97 17.50
CA ILE A 380 -14.88 14.75 18.15
C ILE A 380 -14.11 14.45 19.45
N VAL A 381 -12.79 14.43 19.41
CA VAL A 381 -11.94 14.14 20.58
C VAL A 381 -12.14 15.17 21.68
N ALA A 382 -12.33 16.45 21.32
CA ALA A 382 -12.58 17.54 22.27
C ALA A 382 -14.01 17.58 22.81
N GLY A 383 -14.95 16.76 22.28
CA GLY A 383 -16.36 16.79 22.67
C GLY A 383 -17.18 17.93 22.08
N GLU A 384 -16.60 18.69 21.14
CA GLU A 384 -17.29 19.75 20.40
C GLU A 384 -18.30 19.20 19.38
N VAL A 385 -17.97 18.05 18.80
CA VAL A 385 -18.92 17.21 18.07
C VAL A 385 -19.46 16.16 19.05
N ASN A 386 -20.75 16.17 19.27
CA ASN A 386 -21.46 15.33 20.24
C ASN A 386 -22.76 14.79 19.63
N HIS A 387 -23.48 13.94 20.36
CA HIS A 387 -24.72 13.31 19.87
C HIS A 387 -25.81 14.33 19.51
N ASP A 388 -25.83 15.50 20.15
CA ASP A 388 -26.85 16.51 19.89
C ASP A 388 -26.62 17.27 18.57
N ASN A 389 -25.36 17.43 18.14
CA ASN A 389 -24.99 18.19 16.94
C ASN A 389 -24.36 17.35 15.84
N ALA A 390 -24.28 16.02 16.02
CA ALA A 390 -23.55 15.13 15.11
C ALA A 390 -24.00 15.27 13.65
N GLN A 391 -25.31 15.32 13.39
CA GLN A 391 -25.80 15.45 12.01
C GLN A 391 -25.37 16.78 11.36
N ASP A 392 -25.55 17.90 12.06
CA ASP A 392 -25.21 19.20 11.52
C ASP A 392 -23.71 19.33 11.29
N LYS A 393 -22.90 18.86 12.23
CA LYS A 393 -21.42 18.89 12.12
C LYS A 393 -20.91 17.99 10.99
N LEU A 394 -21.47 16.80 10.84
CA LEU A 394 -21.14 15.87 9.76
C LEU A 394 -21.52 16.47 8.38
N THR A 395 -22.73 16.99 8.26
CA THR A 395 -23.21 17.63 7.02
C THR A 395 -22.30 18.79 6.60
N ASN A 396 -21.94 19.66 7.54
CA ASN A 396 -21.02 20.78 7.27
C ASN A 396 -19.61 20.28 6.90
N PHE A 397 -19.12 19.28 7.60
CA PHE A 397 -17.81 18.68 7.31
C PHE A 397 -17.74 18.17 5.87
N ILE A 398 -18.70 17.33 5.47
CA ILE A 398 -18.71 16.74 4.13
C ILE A 398 -19.01 17.78 3.05
N ALA A 399 -19.84 18.78 3.31
CA ALA A 399 -20.03 19.91 2.40
C ALA A 399 -18.71 20.65 2.13
N ASN A 400 -17.90 20.88 3.15
CA ASN A 400 -16.58 21.50 3.00
C ASN A 400 -15.60 20.62 2.20
N VAL A 401 -15.61 19.30 2.44
CA VAL A 401 -14.82 18.34 1.64
C VAL A 401 -15.20 18.43 0.16
N ASN A 402 -16.51 18.41 -0.12
CA ASN A 402 -17.04 18.40 -1.49
C ASN A 402 -16.96 19.78 -2.19
N ALA A 403 -16.76 20.85 -1.45
CA ALA A 403 -16.52 22.16 -2.03
C ALA A 403 -15.15 22.29 -2.73
N GLY A 404 -14.31 21.25 -2.63
CA GLY A 404 -13.00 21.22 -3.28
C GLY A 404 -12.04 22.26 -2.70
N GLY A 405 -12.09 22.45 -1.37
CA GLY A 405 -11.54 23.61 -0.71
C GLY A 405 -10.06 23.87 -1.02
N SER A 406 -9.80 24.81 -1.88
CA SER A 406 -8.70 25.71 -1.65
C SER A 406 -9.13 26.62 -0.49
N LEU A 407 -8.72 26.28 0.71
CA LEU A 407 -8.71 27.25 1.79
C LEU A 407 -7.63 28.27 1.43
N GLU A 408 -8.05 29.42 0.90
CA GLU A 408 -7.22 30.61 0.89
C GLU A 408 -6.99 31.08 2.32
#